data_8accf7ed1e83fe317aedd5708cc8fc2a
#
_entry.id   8accf7ed1e83fe317aedd5708cc8fc2a
#
_cell.length_a   1.000
_cell.length_b   1.000
_cell.length_c   1.000
_cell.angle_alpha   90.00
_cell.angle_beta   90.00
_cell.angle_gamma   90.00
#
_symmetry.space_group_name_H-M   'P 1'
#
loop_
_entity.id
_entity.type
_entity.pdbx_description
1 polymer ?
#
loop_
_entity_poly.entity_id
_entity_poly.type
_entity_poly.pdbx_seq_one_letter_code
_entity_poly.pdbx_strand_id
1 'polypeptide(L)'
;MDITINELGQLTPDSYILLDMRGDVEVGHGIIPGAIHMSKEEILEKYSGGLVKADEAEAAEREDSAEKKLIIYCARGRISQELAEELRDRGYDAYSLKGGYTSWLLNEMKNQQADEVCAQVEKSIRKKFRKNIWCKFTKAINQYELVKEGDCIAVCISGGKDSMLMAKLFQELKLHNKFPFEVEFLVMDPGYSPDNRHVIEENARKLGIPVHICLLYTSDAADEAR
;
A
#
# COMPACT_ATOMS: atom_id res chain seq x y z
N MET A 1 -10.80 -16.67 -7.70
CA MET A 1 -10.01 -15.97 -6.66
C MET A 1 -9.88 -14.50 -7.04
N ASP A 2 -9.95 -13.62 -6.06
CA ASP A 2 -9.83 -12.20 -6.27
C ASP A 2 -8.58 -11.69 -5.55
N ILE A 3 -7.94 -10.67 -6.14
CA ILE A 3 -6.85 -9.92 -5.52
C ILE A 3 -7.34 -8.51 -5.18
N THR A 4 -7.03 -8.01 -4.00
CA THR A 4 -7.35 -6.65 -3.61
C THR A 4 -6.33 -5.65 -4.14
N ILE A 5 -6.66 -4.36 -4.14
CA ILE A 5 -5.74 -3.30 -4.56
C ILE A 5 -4.51 -3.24 -3.64
N ASN A 6 -4.68 -3.49 -2.35
CA ASN A 6 -3.57 -3.51 -1.40
C ASN A 6 -2.62 -4.68 -1.67
N GLU A 7 -3.15 -5.86 -1.97
CA GLU A 7 -2.35 -7.03 -2.36
C GLU A 7 -1.63 -6.81 -3.70
N LEU A 8 -2.31 -6.19 -4.68
CA LEU A 8 -1.69 -5.79 -5.95
C LEU A 8 -0.51 -4.85 -5.73
N GLY A 9 -0.66 -3.86 -4.83
CA GLY A 9 0.40 -2.91 -4.49
C GLY A 9 1.61 -3.52 -3.78
N GLN A 10 1.49 -4.74 -3.25
CA GLN A 10 2.60 -5.48 -2.61
C GLN A 10 3.37 -6.37 -3.60
N LEU A 11 2.83 -6.59 -4.80
CA LEU A 11 3.49 -7.37 -5.83
C LEU A 11 4.58 -6.56 -6.53
N THR A 12 5.67 -7.22 -6.89
CA THR A 12 6.69 -6.61 -7.75
C THR A 12 6.16 -6.48 -9.18
N PRO A 13 6.42 -5.38 -9.90
CA PRO A 13 5.90 -5.15 -11.25
C PRO A 13 6.19 -6.28 -12.25
N ASP A 14 7.33 -6.96 -12.07
CA ASP A 14 7.75 -8.05 -12.94
C ASP A 14 7.08 -9.40 -12.65
N SER A 15 6.38 -9.53 -11.51
CA SER A 15 5.76 -10.78 -11.06
C SER A 15 4.35 -11.01 -11.61
N TYR A 16 3.77 -10.03 -12.30
CA TYR A 16 2.42 -10.13 -12.83
C TYR A 16 2.25 -9.41 -14.17
N ILE A 17 1.18 -9.74 -14.86
CA ILE A 17 0.67 -9.04 -16.04
C ILE A 17 -0.71 -8.51 -15.68
N LEU A 18 -0.90 -7.19 -15.82
CA LEU A 18 -2.18 -6.54 -15.53
C LEU A 18 -2.95 -6.30 -16.84
N LEU A 19 -4.16 -6.83 -16.94
CA LEU A 19 -4.99 -6.80 -18.15
C LEU A 19 -6.26 -5.99 -17.91
N ASP A 20 -6.46 -4.97 -18.73
CA ASP A 20 -7.68 -4.15 -18.76
C ASP A 20 -8.62 -4.66 -19.86
N MET A 21 -9.74 -5.25 -19.45
CA MET A 21 -10.73 -5.77 -20.39
C MET A 21 -11.94 -4.82 -20.61
N ARG A 22 -11.82 -3.55 -20.24
CA ARG A 22 -12.86 -2.55 -20.48
C ARG A 22 -12.91 -2.15 -21.96
N GLY A 23 -14.01 -1.55 -22.38
CA GLY A 23 -14.14 -1.05 -23.74
C GLY A 23 -13.23 0.17 -24.01
N ASP A 24 -12.93 0.44 -25.28
CA ASP A 24 -12.04 1.53 -25.73
C ASP A 24 -12.44 2.92 -25.17
N VAL A 25 -13.75 3.19 -25.09
CA VAL A 25 -14.27 4.46 -24.55
C VAL A 25 -13.92 4.61 -23.07
N GLU A 26 -14.04 3.54 -22.27
CA GLU A 26 -13.71 3.54 -20.85
C GLU A 26 -12.22 3.67 -20.62
N VAL A 27 -11.42 2.99 -21.43
CA VAL A 27 -9.95 3.05 -21.40
C VAL A 27 -9.45 4.44 -21.81
N GLY A 28 -10.13 5.10 -22.75
CA GLY A 28 -9.84 6.49 -23.13
C GLY A 28 -9.97 7.50 -21.99
N HIS A 29 -10.69 7.18 -20.92
CA HIS A 29 -10.80 7.99 -19.71
C HIS A 29 -9.75 7.68 -18.64
N GLY A 30 -8.88 6.70 -18.88
CA GLY A 30 -7.78 6.32 -18.00
C GLY A 30 -7.68 4.82 -17.80
N ILE A 31 -6.46 4.37 -17.52
CA ILE A 31 -6.08 2.97 -17.32
C ILE A 31 -5.24 2.86 -16.05
N ILE A 32 -5.26 1.72 -15.38
CA ILE A 32 -4.33 1.46 -14.27
C ILE A 32 -2.91 1.44 -14.83
N PRO A 33 -1.96 2.20 -14.26
CA PRO A 33 -0.59 2.24 -14.76
C PRO A 33 0.03 0.84 -14.91
N GLY A 34 0.63 0.58 -16.07
CA GLY A 34 1.23 -0.71 -16.39
C GLY A 34 0.25 -1.77 -16.90
N ALA A 35 -1.04 -1.48 -16.99
CA ALA A 35 -2.01 -2.41 -17.57
C ALA A 35 -1.95 -2.43 -19.11
N ILE A 36 -2.18 -3.61 -19.66
CA ILE A 36 -2.31 -3.83 -21.10
C ILE A 36 -3.80 -3.92 -21.42
N HIS A 37 -4.28 -3.08 -22.33
CA HIS A 37 -5.66 -3.14 -22.78
C HIS A 37 -5.83 -4.29 -23.79
N MET A 38 -6.76 -5.18 -23.50
CA MET A 38 -7.14 -6.30 -24.37
C MET A 38 -8.61 -6.66 -24.12
N SER A 39 -9.36 -6.88 -25.21
CA SER A 39 -10.72 -7.38 -25.10
C SER A 39 -10.75 -8.81 -24.52
N LYS A 40 -11.94 -9.25 -24.07
CA LYS A 40 -12.12 -10.62 -23.56
C LYS A 40 -11.69 -11.65 -24.62
N GLU A 41 -12.08 -11.41 -25.87
CA GLU A 41 -11.79 -12.27 -26.99
C GLU A 41 -10.28 -12.38 -27.25
N GLU A 42 -9.56 -11.26 -27.27
CA GLU A 42 -8.11 -11.23 -27.44
C GLU A 42 -7.37 -11.92 -26.28
N ILE A 43 -7.83 -11.75 -25.04
CA ILE A 43 -7.26 -12.45 -23.89
C ILE A 43 -7.47 -13.97 -24.05
N LEU A 44 -8.69 -14.40 -24.39
CA LEU A 44 -8.99 -15.82 -24.57
C LEU A 44 -8.24 -16.44 -25.76
N GLU A 45 -7.99 -15.68 -26.83
CA GLU A 45 -7.20 -16.13 -27.98
C GLU A 45 -5.72 -16.25 -27.60
N LYS A 46 -5.16 -15.22 -26.98
CA LYS A 46 -3.75 -15.21 -26.54
C LYS A 46 -3.42 -16.33 -25.56
N TYR A 47 -4.34 -16.62 -24.65
CA TYR A 47 -4.21 -17.67 -23.64
C TYR A 47 -5.07 -18.92 -23.95
N SER A 48 -5.31 -19.20 -25.24
CA SER A 48 -6.12 -20.34 -25.70
C SER A 48 -5.41 -21.69 -25.59
N GLY A 49 -4.08 -21.69 -25.73
CA GLY A 49 -3.28 -22.91 -25.58
C GLY A 49 -2.92 -23.09 -24.11
N GLY A 50 -3.68 -23.93 -23.38
CA GLY A 50 -3.30 -24.32 -22.01
C GLY A 50 -1.83 -24.78 -21.95
N LEU A 51 -1.24 -24.81 -20.77
CA LEU A 51 0.18 -25.19 -20.49
C LEU A 51 0.60 -26.60 -21.01
N VAL A 52 -0.21 -27.20 -21.87
CA VAL A 52 0.02 -28.53 -22.46
C VAL A 52 0.35 -28.38 -23.95
N LYS A 53 1.65 -28.45 -24.23
CA LYS A 53 2.29 -28.65 -25.56
C LYS A 53 1.98 -27.62 -26.66
N ALA A 54 2.90 -26.69 -26.87
CA ALA A 54 3.00 -25.90 -28.09
C ALA A 54 4.41 -26.00 -28.66
N ASP A 55 4.51 -25.85 -30.00
CA ASP A 55 5.73 -25.96 -30.78
C ASP A 55 6.80 -24.92 -30.40
N GLU A 56 8.08 -25.28 -30.52
CA GLU A 56 9.28 -24.62 -29.98
C GLU A 56 9.47 -23.10 -30.30
N ALA A 57 8.79 -22.57 -31.31
CA ALA A 57 8.97 -21.15 -31.72
C ALA A 57 8.04 -20.17 -31.01
N GLU A 58 6.92 -20.61 -30.45
CA GLU A 58 5.99 -19.81 -29.64
C GLU A 58 6.21 -19.98 -28.13
N ALA A 59 7.13 -20.87 -27.75
CA ALA A 59 7.42 -21.21 -26.35
C ALA A 59 8.05 -20.06 -25.56
N ALA A 60 8.94 -19.26 -26.17
CA ALA A 60 9.70 -18.23 -25.46
C ALA A 60 8.84 -17.06 -24.93
N GLU A 61 7.79 -16.63 -25.65
CA GLU A 61 6.86 -15.60 -25.16
C GLU A 61 5.82 -16.16 -24.18
N ARG A 62 5.59 -17.49 -24.23
CA ARG A 62 4.67 -18.19 -23.33
C ARG A 62 5.32 -18.60 -22.02
N GLU A 63 6.63 -18.90 -21.99
CA GLU A 63 7.37 -19.21 -20.76
C GLU A 63 7.38 -18.02 -19.79
N ASP A 64 7.59 -16.78 -20.30
CA ASP A 64 7.55 -15.56 -19.46
C ASP A 64 6.14 -15.27 -18.92
N SER A 65 5.09 -15.71 -19.61
CA SER A 65 3.69 -15.55 -19.16
C SER A 65 3.19 -16.69 -18.25
N ALA A 66 3.84 -17.84 -18.28
CA ALA A 66 3.49 -18.99 -17.46
C ALA A 66 3.98 -18.86 -16.01
N GLU A 67 5.03 -18.08 -15.79
CA GLU A 67 5.59 -17.80 -14.46
C GLU A 67 4.95 -16.57 -13.79
N LYS A 68 4.25 -15.69 -14.55
CA LYS A 68 3.65 -14.45 -14.04
C LYS A 68 2.16 -14.63 -13.72
N LYS A 69 1.71 -13.99 -12.67
CA LYS A 69 0.29 -13.91 -12.33
C LYS A 69 -0.46 -13.07 -13.36
N LEU A 70 -1.59 -13.56 -13.86
CA LEU A 70 -2.48 -12.78 -14.71
C LEU A 70 -3.51 -12.08 -13.83
N ILE A 71 -3.45 -10.77 -13.76
CA ILE A 71 -4.42 -9.97 -12.99
C ILE A 71 -5.31 -9.22 -13.96
N ILE A 72 -6.58 -9.54 -13.96
CA ILE A 72 -7.55 -9.06 -14.94
C ILE A 72 -8.52 -8.12 -14.24
N TYR A 73 -8.87 -7.03 -14.88
CA TYR A 73 -9.92 -6.17 -14.35
C TYR A 73 -10.89 -5.68 -15.43
N CYS A 74 -12.12 -5.50 -15.03
CA CYS A 74 -13.16 -4.76 -15.75
C CYS A 74 -13.59 -3.55 -14.93
N ALA A 75 -14.66 -2.86 -15.30
CA ALA A 75 -15.14 -1.69 -14.57
C ALA A 75 -15.42 -1.96 -13.08
N ARG A 76 -16.07 -3.09 -12.73
CA ARG A 76 -16.53 -3.42 -11.37
C ARG A 76 -16.10 -4.79 -10.83
N GLY A 77 -15.25 -5.51 -11.53
CA GLY A 77 -14.73 -6.81 -11.09
C GLY A 77 -15.61 -8.04 -11.36
N ARG A 78 -16.84 -7.89 -11.91
CA ARG A 78 -17.75 -9.04 -12.14
C ARG A 78 -17.35 -9.88 -13.34
N ILE A 79 -17.20 -9.26 -14.50
CA ILE A 79 -16.88 -9.97 -15.77
C ILE A 79 -15.44 -10.50 -15.74
N SER A 80 -14.52 -9.77 -15.11
CA SER A 80 -13.13 -10.21 -14.95
C SER A 80 -13.00 -11.42 -14.03
N GLN A 81 -13.94 -11.63 -13.09
CA GLN A 81 -13.96 -12.80 -12.23
C GLN A 81 -14.26 -14.07 -13.03
N GLU A 82 -15.27 -14.03 -13.89
CA GLU A 82 -15.64 -15.13 -14.77
C GLU A 82 -14.46 -15.48 -15.71
N LEU A 83 -13.83 -14.49 -16.30
CA LEU A 83 -12.67 -14.70 -17.18
C LEU A 83 -11.46 -15.28 -16.42
N ALA A 84 -11.18 -14.78 -15.21
CA ALA A 84 -10.11 -15.32 -14.39
C ALA A 84 -10.35 -16.79 -13.98
N GLU A 85 -11.61 -17.20 -13.77
CA GLU A 85 -11.99 -18.60 -13.55
C GLU A 85 -11.72 -19.45 -14.77
N GLU A 86 -12.14 -18.98 -15.95
CA GLU A 86 -11.92 -19.68 -17.22
C GLU A 86 -10.42 -19.86 -17.53
N LEU A 87 -9.58 -18.86 -17.24
CA LEU A 87 -8.14 -18.97 -17.44
C LEU A 87 -7.47 -19.91 -16.43
N ARG A 88 -7.97 -19.98 -15.20
CA ARG A 88 -7.48 -20.97 -14.22
C ARG A 88 -7.81 -22.39 -14.64
N ASP A 89 -9.00 -22.62 -15.19
CA ASP A 89 -9.37 -23.93 -15.73
C ASP A 89 -8.46 -24.37 -16.90
N ARG A 90 -7.85 -23.40 -17.57
CA ARG A 90 -6.81 -23.63 -18.61
C ARG A 90 -5.39 -23.77 -18.02
N GLY A 91 -5.21 -23.64 -16.71
CA GLY A 91 -3.94 -23.85 -16.02
C GLY A 91 -3.12 -22.57 -15.73
N TYR A 92 -3.66 -21.37 -16.03
CA TYR A 92 -2.98 -20.11 -15.73
C TYR A 92 -3.21 -19.66 -14.29
N ASP A 93 -2.22 -18.99 -13.66
CA ASP A 93 -2.35 -18.36 -12.35
C ASP A 93 -3.07 -17.00 -12.50
N ALA A 94 -4.41 -17.03 -12.62
CA ALA A 94 -5.23 -15.89 -12.98
C ALA A 94 -6.12 -15.41 -11.82
N TYR A 95 -6.16 -14.10 -11.64
CA TYR A 95 -6.90 -13.38 -10.59
C TYR A 95 -7.76 -12.28 -11.17
N SER A 96 -8.89 -11.98 -10.53
CA SER A 96 -9.67 -10.77 -10.81
C SER A 96 -9.34 -9.70 -9.78
N LEU A 97 -9.14 -8.46 -10.23
CA LEU A 97 -9.01 -7.32 -9.33
C LEU A 97 -10.37 -7.03 -8.68
N LYS A 98 -10.44 -7.21 -7.36
CA LYS A 98 -11.67 -7.03 -6.58
C LYS A 98 -12.21 -5.61 -6.73
N GLY A 99 -13.45 -5.50 -7.22
CA GLY A 99 -14.11 -4.23 -7.49
C GLY A 99 -13.59 -3.48 -8.73
N GLY A 100 -12.66 -4.06 -9.48
CA GLY A 100 -12.18 -3.59 -10.77
C GLY A 100 -11.58 -2.17 -10.76
N TYR A 101 -11.64 -1.51 -11.90
CA TYR A 101 -11.15 -0.14 -12.08
C TYR A 101 -11.78 0.87 -11.11
N THR A 102 -13.08 0.71 -10.81
CA THR A 102 -13.78 1.60 -9.88
C THR A 102 -13.15 1.60 -8.49
N SER A 103 -12.81 0.42 -7.95
CA SER A 103 -12.13 0.33 -6.66
C SER A 103 -10.73 0.95 -6.69
N TRP A 104 -9.99 0.73 -7.78
CA TRP A 104 -8.68 1.35 -7.96
C TRP A 104 -8.78 2.88 -7.99
N LEU A 105 -9.72 3.43 -8.78
CA LEU A 105 -9.93 4.87 -8.87
C LEU A 105 -10.31 5.50 -7.52
N LEU A 106 -11.20 4.86 -6.77
CA LEU A 106 -11.56 5.31 -5.42
C LEU A 106 -10.37 5.28 -4.45
N ASN A 107 -9.50 4.29 -4.57
CA ASN A 107 -8.28 4.22 -3.78
C ASN A 107 -7.30 5.34 -4.14
N GLU A 108 -7.11 5.61 -5.44
CA GLU A 108 -6.27 6.72 -5.91
C GLU A 108 -6.78 8.08 -5.42
N MET A 109 -8.09 8.32 -5.50
CA MET A 109 -8.70 9.55 -4.97
C MET A 109 -8.46 9.70 -3.46
N LYS A 110 -8.56 8.61 -2.68
CA LYS A 110 -8.26 8.63 -1.25
C LYS A 110 -6.79 8.92 -0.97
N ASN A 111 -5.87 8.36 -1.77
CA ASN A 111 -4.45 8.59 -1.63
C ASN A 111 -4.09 10.05 -1.95
N GLN A 112 -4.59 10.60 -3.05
CA GLN A 112 -4.39 12.01 -3.39
C GLN A 112 -4.92 12.95 -2.30
N GLN A 113 -6.10 12.67 -1.74
CA GLN A 113 -6.65 13.45 -0.63
C GLN A 113 -5.79 13.33 0.63
N ALA A 114 -5.21 12.16 0.91
CA ALA A 114 -4.29 11.98 2.03
C ALA A 114 -3.00 12.79 1.85
N ASP A 115 -2.42 12.79 0.64
CA ASP A 115 -1.23 13.57 0.32
C ASP A 115 -1.46 15.07 0.49
N GLU A 116 -2.62 15.58 0.07
CA GLU A 116 -3.00 16.98 0.27
C GLU A 116 -3.10 17.32 1.76
N VAL A 117 -3.75 16.48 2.56
CA VAL A 117 -3.88 16.65 4.02
C VAL A 117 -2.49 16.63 4.67
N CYS A 118 -1.65 15.67 4.31
CA CYS A 118 -0.27 15.57 4.80
C CYS A 118 0.51 16.85 4.53
N ALA A 119 0.50 17.34 3.29
CA ALA A 119 1.18 18.57 2.89
C ALA A 119 0.65 19.80 3.65
N GLN A 120 -0.66 19.89 3.90
CA GLN A 120 -1.27 20.98 4.69
C GLN A 120 -0.81 20.93 6.15
N VAL A 121 -0.74 19.76 6.76
CA VAL A 121 -0.27 19.57 8.14
C VAL A 121 1.19 20.00 8.26
N GLU A 122 2.07 19.54 7.38
CA GLU A 122 3.49 19.92 7.34
C GLU A 122 3.68 21.43 7.17
N LYS A 123 2.95 22.02 6.23
CA LYS A 123 2.94 23.48 6.05
C LYS A 123 2.48 24.22 7.31
N SER A 124 1.50 23.67 8.03
CA SER A 124 1.00 24.27 9.28
C SER A 124 2.05 24.20 10.39
N ILE A 125 2.77 23.10 10.54
CA ILE A 125 3.87 22.95 11.50
C ILE A 125 4.98 23.97 11.19
N ARG A 126 5.40 24.05 9.93
CA ARG A 126 6.50 24.94 9.48
C ARG A 126 6.15 26.42 9.49
N LYS A 127 4.86 26.80 9.34
CA LYS A 127 4.42 28.20 9.26
C LYS A 127 3.60 28.63 10.48
N LYS A 128 2.34 28.15 10.57
CA LYS A 128 1.36 28.61 11.57
C LYS A 128 1.79 28.30 13.00
N PHE A 129 2.28 27.08 13.23
CA PHE A 129 2.67 26.61 14.55
C PHE A 129 4.18 26.63 14.80
N ARG A 130 4.94 27.28 13.92
CA ARG A 130 6.40 27.33 14.02
C ARG A 130 6.89 27.76 15.40
N LYS A 131 6.44 28.91 15.87
CA LYS A 131 6.90 29.45 17.17
C LYS A 131 6.43 28.65 18.36
N ASN A 132 5.19 28.16 18.31
CA ASN A 132 4.54 27.55 19.47
C ASN A 132 4.83 26.05 19.60
N ILE A 133 5.12 25.35 18.50
CA ILE A 133 5.37 23.92 18.47
C ILE A 133 6.76 23.63 17.97
N TRP A 134 7.06 23.91 16.70
CA TRP A 134 8.30 23.51 16.03
C TRP A 134 9.55 24.03 16.73
N CYS A 135 9.63 25.35 16.99
CA CYS A 135 10.79 25.94 17.65
C CYS A 135 10.98 25.44 19.10
N LYS A 136 9.89 25.13 19.81
CA LYS A 136 9.99 24.58 21.16
C LYS A 136 10.48 23.14 21.14
N PHE A 137 9.96 22.36 20.22
CA PHE A 137 10.40 20.97 19.99
C PHE A 137 11.87 20.91 19.64
N THR A 138 12.31 21.63 18.61
CA THR A 138 13.72 21.64 18.18
C THR A 138 14.65 22.22 19.24
N LYS A 139 14.19 23.22 20.02
CA LYS A 139 14.94 23.72 21.16
C LYS A 139 15.16 22.64 22.23
N ALA A 140 14.13 21.87 22.56
CA ALA A 140 14.25 20.77 23.53
C ALA A 140 15.21 19.68 23.02
N ILE A 141 15.05 19.26 21.76
CA ILE A 141 15.96 18.28 21.13
C ILE A 141 17.43 18.72 21.27
N ASN A 142 17.73 19.98 20.94
CA ASN A 142 19.11 20.48 20.99
C ASN A 142 19.60 20.74 22.40
N GLN A 143 18.75 21.30 23.27
CA GLN A 143 19.15 21.68 24.64
C GLN A 143 19.45 20.46 25.51
N TYR A 144 18.71 19.38 25.31
CA TYR A 144 18.84 18.13 26.08
C TYR A 144 19.57 17.03 25.31
N GLU A 145 20.13 17.34 24.13
CA GLU A 145 20.84 16.39 23.27
C GLU A 145 20.08 15.08 23.08
N LEU A 146 18.74 15.20 22.82
CA LEU A 146 17.85 14.04 22.75
C LEU A 146 18.03 13.19 21.48
N VAL A 147 18.67 13.75 20.45
CA VAL A 147 18.94 13.09 19.18
C VAL A 147 20.39 13.33 18.80
N LYS A 148 21.11 12.26 18.49
CA LYS A 148 22.51 12.28 18.06
C LYS A 148 22.66 11.63 16.69
N GLU A 149 23.81 11.85 16.09
CA GLU A 149 24.16 11.22 14.82
C GLU A 149 24.18 9.70 14.95
N GLY A 150 23.50 9.03 14.03
CA GLY A 150 23.41 7.57 14.01
C GLY A 150 22.36 6.95 14.95
N ASP A 151 21.62 7.76 15.72
CA ASP A 151 20.54 7.24 16.57
C ASP A 151 19.43 6.59 15.74
N CYS A 152 18.81 5.55 16.31
CA CYS A 152 17.55 4.97 15.85
C CYS A 152 16.48 5.24 16.89
N ILE A 153 15.48 6.05 16.54
CA ILE A 153 14.47 6.56 17.45
C ILE A 153 13.13 5.89 17.19
N ALA A 154 12.58 5.24 18.20
CA ALA A 154 11.23 4.68 18.14
C ALA A 154 10.22 5.70 18.66
N VAL A 155 9.29 6.12 17.79
CA VAL A 155 8.15 6.96 18.16
C VAL A 155 6.91 6.10 18.32
N CYS A 156 6.46 5.92 19.56
CA CYS A 156 5.28 5.13 19.87
C CYS A 156 4.00 5.90 19.59
N ILE A 157 3.10 5.31 18.81
CA ILE A 157 1.83 5.89 18.38
C ILE A 157 0.69 5.18 19.11
N SER A 158 -0.04 5.92 19.92
CA SER A 158 -1.23 5.44 20.63
C SER A 158 -2.55 5.70 19.89
N GLY A 159 -2.49 6.29 18.69
CA GLY A 159 -3.66 6.74 17.94
C GLY A 159 -4.21 8.11 18.35
N GLY A 160 -3.75 8.69 19.48
CA GLY A 160 -4.13 10.01 19.92
C GLY A 160 -3.45 11.15 19.15
N LYS A 161 -4.05 12.34 19.18
CA LYS A 161 -3.55 13.53 18.47
C LYS A 161 -2.10 13.89 18.82
N ASP A 162 -1.70 13.67 20.08
CA ASP A 162 -0.38 14.08 20.56
C ASP A 162 0.72 13.15 20.04
N SER A 163 0.46 11.84 20.00
CA SER A 163 1.39 10.86 19.41
C SER A 163 1.53 11.03 17.89
N MET A 164 0.42 11.34 17.20
CA MET A 164 0.45 11.65 15.75
C MET A 164 1.22 12.95 15.47
N LEU A 165 1.03 13.99 16.30
CA LEU A 165 1.80 15.22 16.20
C LEU A 165 3.30 14.96 16.44
N MET A 166 3.63 14.16 17.45
CA MET A 166 5.02 13.78 17.73
C MET A 166 5.65 13.08 16.54
N ALA A 167 4.94 12.14 15.92
CA ALA A 167 5.42 11.47 14.71
C ALA A 167 5.70 12.45 13.57
N LYS A 168 4.81 13.39 13.29
CA LYS A 168 5.02 14.43 12.27
C LYS A 168 6.20 15.35 12.61
N LEU A 169 6.41 15.69 13.87
CA LEU A 169 7.55 16.49 14.29
C LEU A 169 8.89 15.76 14.07
N PHE A 170 8.93 14.44 14.33
CA PHE A 170 10.12 13.63 14.05
C PHE A 170 10.35 13.42 12.55
N GLN A 171 9.31 13.28 11.74
CA GLN A 171 9.44 13.26 10.27
C GLN A 171 10.04 14.58 9.75
N GLU A 172 9.52 15.73 10.21
CA GLU A 172 10.07 17.05 9.86
C GLU A 172 11.50 17.23 10.38
N LEU A 173 11.82 16.73 11.57
CA LEU A 173 13.16 16.78 12.11
C LEU A 173 14.13 15.97 11.24
N LYS A 174 13.78 14.76 10.83
CA LYS A 174 14.59 13.89 9.96
C LYS A 174 14.89 14.59 8.63
N LEU A 175 13.93 15.32 8.06
CA LEU A 175 14.11 16.05 6.80
C LEU A 175 15.02 17.28 6.91
N HIS A 176 15.09 17.91 8.09
CA HIS A 176 15.75 19.20 8.29
C HIS A 176 16.94 19.17 9.26
N ASN A 177 17.29 18.01 9.78
CA ASN A 177 18.40 17.87 10.71
C ASN A 177 19.77 17.99 10.00
N LYS A 178 20.79 18.36 10.78
CA LYS A 178 22.15 18.57 10.28
C LYS A 178 22.94 17.26 10.14
N PHE A 179 22.51 16.21 10.78
CA PHE A 179 23.15 14.90 10.80
C PHE A 179 22.10 13.80 10.60
N PRO A 180 22.49 12.64 10.05
CA PRO A 180 21.57 11.52 9.81
C PRO A 180 21.21 10.82 11.13
N PHE A 181 19.95 10.41 11.24
CA PHE A 181 19.43 9.50 12.25
C PHE A 181 18.20 8.78 11.68
N GLU A 182 17.85 7.64 12.27
CA GLU A 182 16.69 6.84 11.84
C GLU A 182 15.50 7.05 12.78
N VAL A 183 14.30 6.94 12.22
CA VAL A 183 13.04 7.03 12.98
C VAL A 183 12.13 5.89 12.56
N GLU A 184 11.67 5.14 13.56
CA GLU A 184 10.66 4.10 13.42
C GLU A 184 9.37 4.52 14.13
N PHE A 185 8.23 4.26 13.50
CA PHE A 185 6.92 4.60 14.06
C PHE A 185 6.19 3.32 14.45
N LEU A 186 6.01 3.10 15.75
CA LEU A 186 5.51 1.86 16.32
C LEU A 186 4.12 2.05 16.91
N VAL A 187 3.18 1.21 16.54
CA VAL A 187 1.89 1.04 17.22
C VAL A 187 1.97 -0.23 18.06
N MET A 188 1.99 -0.07 19.37
CA MET A 188 1.91 -1.20 20.30
C MET A 188 0.44 -1.58 20.44
N ASP A 189 0.02 -2.70 19.84
CA ASP A 189 -1.37 -3.17 19.87
C ASP A 189 -1.57 -4.17 21.04
N PRO A 190 -2.26 -3.74 22.13
CA PRO A 190 -2.55 -4.60 23.27
C PRO A 190 -3.80 -5.48 23.04
N GLY A 191 -4.27 -5.63 21.81
CA GLY A 191 -5.53 -6.27 21.46
C GLY A 191 -6.64 -5.25 21.16
N TYR A 192 -6.35 -4.22 20.40
CA TYR A 192 -7.36 -3.25 19.96
C TYR A 192 -8.51 -3.93 19.21
N SER A 193 -9.72 -3.39 19.35
CA SER A 193 -10.80 -3.77 18.46
C SER A 193 -10.45 -3.46 17.00
N PRO A 194 -10.96 -4.24 16.01
CA PRO A 194 -10.72 -3.99 14.60
C PRO A 194 -11.01 -2.54 14.18
N ASP A 195 -12.06 -1.93 14.74
CA ASP A 195 -12.42 -0.54 14.45
C ASP A 195 -11.38 0.46 14.97
N ASN A 196 -10.89 0.27 16.19
CA ASN A 196 -9.85 1.13 16.76
C ASN A 196 -8.55 1.03 15.97
N ARG A 197 -8.15 -0.19 15.63
CA ARG A 197 -6.98 -0.43 14.81
C ARG A 197 -7.11 0.23 13.45
N HIS A 198 -8.26 0.07 12.79
CA HIS A 198 -8.54 0.71 11.50
C HIS A 198 -8.44 2.25 11.59
N VAL A 199 -8.96 2.87 12.65
CA VAL A 199 -8.87 4.33 12.87
C VAL A 199 -7.41 4.78 13.01
N ILE A 200 -6.58 4.04 13.73
CA ILE A 200 -5.15 4.35 13.89
C ILE A 200 -4.43 4.27 12.54
N GLU A 201 -4.62 3.18 11.81
CA GLU A 201 -4.02 2.95 10.48
C GLU A 201 -4.46 4.03 9.47
N GLU A 202 -5.75 4.36 9.42
CA GLU A 202 -6.29 5.37 8.53
C GLU A 202 -5.77 6.78 8.85
N ASN A 203 -5.65 7.14 10.13
CA ASN A 203 -5.07 8.41 10.54
C ASN A 203 -3.57 8.49 10.23
N ALA A 204 -2.82 7.40 10.44
CA ALA A 204 -1.41 7.32 10.08
C ALA A 204 -1.23 7.47 8.56
N ARG A 205 -2.05 6.77 7.77
CA ARG A 205 -2.07 6.87 6.30
C ARG A 205 -2.34 8.31 5.82
N LYS A 206 -3.38 8.98 6.35
CA LYS A 206 -3.72 10.38 6.01
C LYS A 206 -2.61 11.37 6.36
N LEU A 207 -1.79 11.05 7.33
CA LEU A 207 -0.66 11.90 7.76
C LEU A 207 0.67 11.47 7.13
N GLY A 208 0.67 10.45 6.27
CA GLY A 208 1.89 9.92 5.66
C GLY A 208 2.89 9.37 6.68
N ILE A 209 2.39 8.74 7.77
CA ILE A 209 3.24 8.14 8.81
C ILE A 209 3.32 6.64 8.54
N PRO A 210 4.49 6.09 8.18
CA PRO A 210 4.68 4.66 7.97
C PRO A 210 4.76 3.96 9.33
N VAL A 211 3.64 3.35 9.77
CA VAL A 211 3.57 2.70 11.09
C VAL A 211 3.83 1.19 10.99
N HIS A 212 4.60 0.67 11.95
CA HIS A 212 4.73 -0.76 12.20
C HIS A 212 3.86 -1.14 13.40
N ILE A 213 2.98 -2.12 13.21
CA ILE A 213 2.09 -2.59 14.27
C ILE A 213 2.71 -3.79 14.95
N CYS A 214 3.03 -3.61 16.24
CA CYS A 214 3.58 -4.66 17.10
C CYS A 214 2.44 -5.23 17.94
N LEU A 215 2.09 -6.51 17.73
CA LEU A 215 1.13 -7.22 18.57
C LEU A 215 1.79 -7.57 19.89
N LEU A 216 1.22 -7.10 21.00
CA LEU A 216 1.61 -7.55 22.33
C LEU A 216 0.86 -8.85 22.62
N TYR A 217 1.51 -9.99 22.45
CA TYR A 217 0.99 -11.28 22.91
C TYR A 217 1.02 -11.30 24.45
N THR A 218 -0.13 -11.17 25.06
CA THR A 218 -0.27 -11.26 26.53
C THR A 218 -0.56 -12.70 27.03
N SER A 219 -0.50 -13.71 26.13
CA SER A 219 -0.96 -15.06 26.45
C SER A 219 0.01 -15.96 27.20
N ASP A 220 1.29 -15.67 27.27
CA ASP A 220 2.26 -16.64 27.82
C ASP A 220 2.98 -16.24 29.12
N ALA A 221 2.75 -15.03 29.62
CA ALA A 221 3.40 -14.60 30.88
C ALA A 221 2.64 -14.99 32.17
N ALA A 222 1.42 -15.52 32.05
CA ALA A 222 0.59 -15.87 33.22
C ALA A 222 0.66 -17.34 33.62
N ASP A 223 1.17 -18.24 32.79
CA ASP A 223 1.22 -19.68 33.06
C ASP A 223 2.59 -20.18 33.59
N GLU A 224 3.65 -19.37 33.50
CA GLU A 224 4.96 -19.77 34.08
C GLU A 224 5.16 -19.36 35.55
N ALA A 225 4.16 -18.74 36.18
CA ALA A 225 4.22 -18.31 37.58
C ALA A 225 3.27 -19.10 38.50
N ARG A 226 2.99 -20.38 38.18
CA ARG A 226 2.31 -21.30 39.12
C ARG A 226 3.11 -22.56 39.39
#